data_bf31af477c4d6576f4b9ccfffc4636cd
#
_entry.id   bf31af477c4d6576f4b9ccfffc4636cd
#
_cell.length_a   1.000
_cell.length_b   1.000
_cell.length_c   1.000
_cell.angle_alpha   90.00
_cell.angle_beta   90.00
_cell.angle_gamma   90.00
#
_symmetry.space_group_name_H-M   'P 1'
#
loop_
_entity.id
_entity.type
_entity.pdbx_description
1 polymer ?
#
loop_
_entity_poly.entity_id
_entity_poly.type
_entity_poly.pdbx_seq_one_letter_code
_entity_poly.pdbx_strand_id
1 'polypeptide(L)'
;MFTVSGAFSLPAAQAARRAINLSDDNPQLPFSGAILSGNTLYLSGRIGFDPRTGKAPLEVDEELKLLLDRVKATLAQAGMSMDDLVYVQIACTDLSLYDKFNAAYRSYFTTKDLPAREFIGAATLLRGGHFELQAIAVRK
;
A
#
# COMPACT_ATOMS: atom_id res chain seq x y z
N MET A 1 51.55 -28.05 5.41
CA MET A 1 50.91 -27.21 6.43
C MET A 1 49.82 -26.40 5.74
N PHE A 2 48.55 -26.84 5.84
CA PHE A 2 47.40 -26.21 5.17
C PHE A 2 46.69 -25.33 6.19
N THR A 3 46.74 -24.02 6.03
CA THR A 3 45.94 -23.07 6.81
C THR A 3 44.56 -22.96 6.16
N VAL A 4 43.56 -23.52 6.78
CA VAL A 4 42.14 -23.30 6.41
C VAL A 4 41.72 -21.96 7.01
N SER A 5 41.64 -20.93 6.18
CA SER A 5 41.09 -19.63 6.57
C SER A 5 39.56 -19.75 6.55
N GLY A 6 38.99 -20.06 7.69
CA GLY A 6 37.50 -20.04 7.83
C GLY A 6 37.02 -18.60 7.82
N ALA A 7 36.37 -18.18 6.74
CA ALA A 7 35.64 -16.92 6.73
C ALA A 7 34.40 -17.08 7.64
N PHE A 8 34.45 -16.49 8.84
CA PHE A 8 33.26 -16.31 9.67
C PHE A 8 32.34 -15.30 8.99
N SER A 9 31.32 -15.80 8.33
CA SER A 9 30.21 -14.95 7.87
C SER A 9 29.44 -14.50 9.11
N LEU A 10 29.53 -13.23 9.45
CA LEU A 10 28.65 -12.67 10.48
C LEU A 10 27.20 -12.84 10.02
N PRO A 11 26.30 -13.28 10.92
CA PRO A 11 24.89 -13.36 10.55
C PRO A 11 24.42 -11.95 10.14
N ALA A 12 23.78 -11.85 8.99
CA ALA A 12 23.14 -10.60 8.56
C ALA A 12 22.24 -10.12 9.71
N ALA A 13 22.47 -8.88 10.19
CA ALA A 13 21.63 -8.30 11.22
C ALA A 13 20.18 -8.44 10.80
N GLN A 14 19.35 -9.07 11.63
CA GLN A 14 17.94 -9.26 11.35
C GLN A 14 17.30 -7.88 11.11
N ALA A 15 16.77 -7.64 9.90
CA ALA A 15 16.23 -6.35 9.53
C ALA A 15 15.11 -5.97 10.51
N ALA A 16 15.26 -4.81 11.18
CA ALA A 16 14.31 -4.34 12.17
C ALA A 16 12.93 -4.12 11.52
N ARG A 17 11.89 -4.62 12.18
CA ARG A 17 10.52 -4.34 11.84
C ARG A 17 10.16 -2.91 12.26
N ARG A 18 9.61 -2.10 11.35
CA ARG A 18 9.22 -0.72 11.61
C ARG A 18 7.79 -0.44 11.15
N ALA A 19 6.97 0.10 12.07
CA ALA A 19 5.63 0.58 11.72
C ALA A 19 5.71 1.91 10.96
N ILE A 20 4.88 2.05 9.95
CA ILE A 20 4.69 3.26 9.17
C ILE A 20 3.24 3.69 9.34
N ASN A 21 3.04 4.91 9.83
CA ASN A 21 1.72 5.51 10.00
C ASN A 21 1.75 6.92 9.45
N LEU A 22 0.66 7.35 8.82
CA LEU A 22 0.44 8.75 8.46
C LEU A 22 0.02 9.54 9.72
N SER A 23 0.21 10.85 9.69
CA SER A 23 -0.12 11.72 10.83
C SER A 23 -1.61 11.71 11.20
N ASP A 24 -2.47 11.37 10.24
CA ASP A 24 -3.93 11.26 10.41
C ASP A 24 -4.42 9.81 10.58
N ASP A 25 -3.51 8.83 10.65
CA ASP A 25 -3.87 7.47 11.04
C ASP A 25 -4.26 7.45 12.53
N ASN A 26 -5.41 6.85 12.84
CA ASN A 26 -5.87 6.76 14.21
C ASN A 26 -5.00 5.78 15.03
N PRO A 27 -4.27 6.24 16.06
CA PRO A 27 -3.36 5.39 16.83
C PRO A 27 -4.08 4.35 17.71
N GLN A 28 -5.40 4.46 17.86
CA GLN A 28 -6.21 3.51 18.64
C GLN A 28 -6.63 2.27 17.83
N LEU A 29 -6.37 2.25 16.51
CA LEU A 29 -6.67 1.08 15.69
C LEU A 29 -5.69 -0.06 16.00
N PRO A 30 -6.16 -1.33 15.97
CA PRO A 30 -5.34 -2.50 16.32
C PRO A 30 -4.39 -2.93 15.21
N PHE A 31 -3.95 -2.00 14.35
CA PHE A 31 -3.02 -2.25 13.23
C PHE A 31 -2.26 -0.98 12.87
N SER A 32 -1.11 -1.16 12.23
CA SER A 32 -0.32 -0.06 11.64
C SER A 32 -0.75 0.21 10.21
N GLY A 33 -0.51 1.42 9.73
CA GLY A 33 -0.77 1.79 8.34
C GLY A 33 0.04 0.99 7.33
N ALA A 34 1.28 0.64 7.69
CA ALA A 34 2.12 -0.32 6.99
C ALA A 34 3.22 -0.83 7.93
N ILE A 35 3.83 -1.94 7.54
CA ILE A 35 5.02 -2.50 8.20
C ILE A 35 6.14 -2.61 7.19
N LEU A 36 7.27 -1.96 7.48
CA LEU A 36 8.52 -2.17 6.77
C LEU A 36 9.31 -3.27 7.49
N SER A 37 9.65 -4.32 6.76
CA SER A 37 10.51 -5.42 7.23
C SER A 37 11.59 -5.67 6.18
N GLY A 38 12.83 -5.32 6.53
CA GLY A 38 13.91 -5.33 5.53
C GLY A 38 13.62 -4.36 4.38
N ASN A 39 13.59 -4.87 3.16
CA ASN A 39 13.27 -4.13 1.95
C ASN A 39 11.80 -4.22 1.55
N THR A 40 10.97 -4.95 2.30
CA THR A 40 9.56 -5.20 1.97
C THR A 40 8.64 -4.35 2.85
N LEU A 41 7.73 -3.62 2.23
CA LEU A 41 6.66 -2.88 2.88
C LEU A 41 5.33 -3.57 2.66
N TYR A 42 4.66 -3.90 3.75
CA TYR A 42 3.30 -4.46 3.77
C TYR A 42 2.33 -3.34 4.13
N LEU A 43 1.54 -2.88 3.17
CA LEU A 43 0.52 -1.86 3.40
C LEU A 43 -0.77 -2.51 3.89
N SER A 44 -1.34 -1.96 4.95
CA SER A 44 -2.72 -2.30 5.37
C SER A 44 -3.73 -1.79 4.34
N GLY A 45 -4.94 -2.35 4.37
CA GLY A 45 -6.05 -1.85 3.56
C GLY A 45 -6.27 -0.34 3.75
N ARG A 46 -6.32 0.38 2.66
CA ARG A 46 -6.56 1.82 2.62
C ARG A 46 -7.86 2.11 1.90
N ILE A 47 -8.63 3.04 2.46
CA ILE A 47 -9.87 3.58 1.87
C ILE A 47 -9.65 5.07 1.64
N GLY A 48 -10.19 5.59 0.53
CA GLY A 48 -10.25 7.02 0.28
C GLY A 48 -11.39 7.65 1.08
N PHE A 49 -11.06 8.39 2.12
CA PHE A 49 -12.04 9.11 2.91
C PHE A 49 -11.60 10.56 3.17
N ASP A 50 -12.59 11.44 3.31
CA ASP A 50 -12.36 12.83 3.71
C ASP A 50 -12.13 12.86 5.24
N PRO A 51 -10.98 13.33 5.73
CA PRO A 51 -10.69 13.40 7.17
C PRO A 51 -11.68 14.26 7.96
N ARG A 52 -12.33 15.23 7.30
CA ARG A 52 -13.31 16.13 7.94
C ARG A 52 -14.61 15.41 8.27
N THR A 53 -15.03 14.47 7.42
CA THR A 53 -16.29 13.74 7.58
C THR A 53 -16.09 12.32 8.10
N GLY A 54 -14.87 11.77 7.94
CA GLY A 54 -14.53 10.38 8.24
C GLY A 54 -15.16 9.38 7.26
N LYS A 55 -15.72 9.84 6.15
CA LYS A 55 -16.44 9.02 5.14
C LYS A 55 -15.82 9.20 3.76
N ALA A 56 -16.01 8.19 2.91
CA ALA A 56 -15.68 8.31 1.50
C ALA A 56 -16.57 9.40 0.85
N PRO A 57 -16.03 10.18 -0.11
CA PRO A 57 -16.81 11.11 -0.91
C PRO A 57 -17.89 10.38 -1.72
N LEU A 58 -18.94 11.11 -2.09
CA LEU A 58 -19.96 10.58 -3.00
C LEU A 58 -19.41 10.45 -4.42
N GLU A 59 -18.51 11.37 -4.80
CA GLU A 59 -17.88 11.37 -6.12
C GLU A 59 -16.73 10.36 -6.18
N VAL A 60 -16.85 9.37 -7.05
CA VAL A 60 -15.89 8.27 -7.19
C VAL A 60 -14.48 8.76 -7.55
N ASP A 61 -14.37 9.79 -8.39
CA ASP A 61 -13.07 10.34 -8.79
C ASP A 61 -12.35 10.99 -7.60
N GLU A 62 -13.09 11.64 -6.70
CA GLU A 62 -12.54 12.20 -5.47
C GLU A 62 -12.10 11.09 -4.50
N GLU A 63 -12.92 10.04 -4.34
CA GLU A 63 -12.55 8.88 -3.53
C GLU A 63 -11.26 8.22 -4.03
N LEU A 64 -11.16 8.00 -5.35
CA LEU A 64 -9.97 7.41 -5.98
C LEU A 64 -8.72 8.25 -5.75
N LYS A 65 -8.84 9.57 -5.88
CA LYS A 65 -7.72 10.48 -5.60
C LYS A 65 -7.28 10.39 -4.15
N LEU A 66 -8.20 10.45 -3.20
CA LEU A 66 -7.90 10.34 -1.78
C LEU A 66 -7.24 8.99 -1.44
N LEU A 67 -7.75 7.89 -2.00
CA LEU A 67 -7.21 6.55 -1.80
C LEU A 67 -5.77 6.45 -2.32
N LEU A 68 -5.55 6.80 -3.57
CA LEU A 68 -4.25 6.63 -4.24
C LEU A 68 -3.19 7.60 -3.68
N ASP A 69 -3.58 8.83 -3.34
CA ASP A 69 -2.71 9.78 -2.64
C ASP A 69 -2.29 9.25 -1.26
N ARG A 70 -3.20 8.58 -0.55
CA ARG A 70 -2.92 7.97 0.75
C ARG A 70 -1.95 6.79 0.64
N VAL A 71 -2.10 5.95 -0.36
CA VAL A 71 -1.15 4.87 -0.67
C VAL A 71 0.23 5.46 -1.00
N LYS A 72 0.28 6.46 -1.87
CA LYS A 72 1.52 7.16 -2.25
C LYS A 72 2.21 7.78 -1.03
N ALA A 73 1.47 8.44 -0.15
CA ALA A 73 2.02 9.04 1.08
C ALA A 73 2.58 7.98 2.03
N THR A 74 1.91 6.82 2.18
CA THR A 74 2.39 5.72 3.01
C THR A 74 3.70 5.15 2.48
N LEU A 75 3.81 4.96 1.16
CA LEU A 75 5.05 4.54 0.50
C LEU A 75 6.18 5.56 0.73
N ALA A 76 5.90 6.84 0.58
CA ALA A 76 6.88 7.91 0.78
C ALA A 76 7.45 7.93 2.20
N GLN A 77 6.65 7.65 3.22
CA GLN A 77 7.11 7.53 4.61
C GLN A 77 8.12 6.38 4.80
N ALA A 78 8.09 5.38 3.92
CA ALA A 78 9.07 4.28 3.89
C ALA A 78 10.24 4.55 2.92
N GLY A 79 10.30 5.72 2.29
CA GLY A 79 11.29 6.05 1.26
C GLY A 79 11.06 5.27 -0.04
N MET A 80 9.82 4.95 -0.37
CA MET A 80 9.39 4.21 -1.55
C MET A 80 8.43 5.04 -2.41
N SER A 81 8.16 4.56 -3.62
CA SER A 81 7.21 5.15 -4.55
C SER A 81 6.19 4.13 -5.04
N MET A 82 5.20 4.55 -5.82
CA MET A 82 4.24 3.65 -6.48
C MET A 82 4.95 2.62 -7.37
N ASP A 83 6.08 2.96 -7.97
CA ASP A 83 6.84 2.06 -8.85
C ASP A 83 7.59 0.94 -8.08
N ASP A 84 7.61 0.99 -6.74
CA ASP A 84 8.13 -0.08 -5.88
C ASP A 84 7.06 -1.13 -5.52
N LEU A 85 5.79 -0.89 -5.86
CA LEU A 85 4.72 -1.86 -5.66
C LEU A 85 4.96 -3.11 -6.52
N VAL A 86 4.83 -4.29 -5.91
CA VAL A 86 4.97 -5.59 -6.58
C VAL A 86 3.67 -6.37 -6.59
N TYR A 87 2.79 -6.13 -5.64
CA TYR A 87 1.47 -6.74 -5.57
C TYR A 87 0.44 -5.76 -5.01
N VAL A 88 -0.74 -5.71 -5.62
CA VAL A 88 -1.87 -4.87 -5.20
C VAL A 88 -3.15 -5.69 -5.20
N GLN A 89 -3.92 -5.61 -4.14
CA GLN A 89 -5.25 -6.17 -4.04
C GLN A 89 -6.27 -5.04 -3.87
N ILE A 90 -7.30 -5.05 -4.69
CA ILE A 90 -8.41 -4.10 -4.61
C ILE A 90 -9.70 -4.86 -4.34
N ALA A 91 -10.41 -4.47 -3.27
CA ALA A 91 -11.80 -4.82 -3.06
C ALA A 91 -12.69 -3.66 -3.56
N CYS A 92 -13.75 -3.99 -4.28
CA CYS A 92 -14.66 -3.00 -4.88
C CYS A 92 -16.12 -3.41 -4.65
N THR A 93 -16.96 -2.46 -4.25
CA THR A 93 -18.39 -2.71 -4.01
C THR A 93 -19.22 -2.72 -5.30
N ASP A 94 -18.67 -2.18 -6.40
CA ASP A 94 -19.33 -2.11 -7.70
C ASP A 94 -18.31 -2.36 -8.82
N LEU A 95 -18.29 -3.57 -9.38
CA LEU A 95 -17.32 -3.96 -10.40
C LEU A 95 -17.49 -3.19 -11.73
N SER A 96 -18.61 -2.49 -11.94
CA SER A 96 -18.77 -1.59 -13.09
C SER A 96 -17.80 -0.40 -13.06
N LEU A 97 -17.20 -0.12 -11.89
CA LEU A 97 -16.20 0.93 -11.69
C LEU A 97 -14.77 0.51 -12.08
N TYR A 98 -14.58 -0.72 -12.57
CA TYR A 98 -13.27 -1.29 -12.90
C TYR A 98 -12.44 -0.41 -13.85
N ASP A 99 -13.05 0.04 -14.96
CA ASP A 99 -12.33 0.86 -15.95
C ASP A 99 -12.00 2.25 -15.40
N LYS A 100 -12.89 2.82 -14.60
CA LYS A 100 -12.68 4.11 -13.92
C LYS A 100 -11.53 4.02 -12.93
N PHE A 101 -11.51 2.94 -12.14
CA PHE A 101 -10.38 2.66 -11.24
C PHE A 101 -9.07 2.54 -12.02
N ASN A 102 -9.05 1.75 -13.09
CA ASN A 102 -7.85 1.51 -13.90
C ASN A 102 -7.27 2.81 -14.49
N ALA A 103 -8.11 3.73 -14.95
CA ALA A 103 -7.66 5.00 -15.50
C ALA A 103 -6.95 5.85 -14.44
N ALA A 104 -7.53 6.00 -13.25
CA ALA A 104 -6.91 6.72 -12.13
C ALA A 104 -5.64 6.02 -11.63
N TYR A 105 -5.71 4.72 -11.42
CA TYR A 105 -4.61 3.89 -10.92
C TYR A 105 -3.36 3.99 -11.81
N ARG A 106 -3.54 3.82 -13.12
CA ARG A 106 -2.43 3.88 -14.09
C ARG A 106 -1.69 5.22 -14.03
N SER A 107 -2.36 6.32 -13.76
CA SER A 107 -1.77 7.65 -13.73
C SER A 107 -0.75 7.86 -12.59
N TYR A 108 -0.73 6.97 -11.60
CA TYR A 108 0.19 7.04 -10.46
C TYR A 108 1.54 6.35 -10.69
N PHE A 109 1.70 5.64 -11.81
CA PHE A 109 2.92 4.90 -12.14
C PHE A 109 3.72 5.59 -13.24
N THR A 110 5.05 5.56 -13.12
CA THR A 110 5.97 6.02 -14.17
C THR A 110 6.53 4.84 -14.96
N THR A 111 6.57 3.63 -14.37
CA THR A 111 7.02 2.41 -15.02
C THR A 111 5.93 1.80 -15.91
N LYS A 112 6.36 1.03 -16.93
CA LYS A 112 5.48 0.17 -17.73
C LYS A 112 5.23 -1.18 -17.08
N ASP A 113 6.13 -1.61 -16.20
CA ASP A 113 6.03 -2.87 -15.46
C ASP A 113 5.17 -2.68 -14.21
N LEU A 114 3.85 -2.72 -14.40
CA LEU A 114 2.88 -2.55 -13.33
C LEU A 114 2.90 -3.76 -12.38
N PRO A 115 2.56 -3.58 -11.09
CA PRO A 115 2.52 -4.69 -10.14
C PRO A 115 1.49 -5.76 -10.53
N ALA A 116 1.74 -6.99 -10.09
CA ALA A 116 0.70 -8.02 -10.10
C ALA A 116 -0.50 -7.55 -9.28
N ARG A 117 -1.72 -7.87 -9.71
CA ARG A 117 -2.93 -7.30 -9.09
C ARG A 117 -4.08 -8.29 -9.04
N GLU A 118 -4.83 -8.24 -7.94
CA GLU A 118 -6.16 -8.80 -7.82
C GLU A 118 -7.21 -7.68 -7.72
N PHE A 119 -8.35 -7.86 -8.36
CA PHE A 119 -9.49 -6.95 -8.28
C PHE A 119 -10.75 -7.76 -8.03
N ILE A 120 -11.33 -7.65 -6.84
CA ILE A 120 -12.43 -8.49 -6.36
C ILE A 120 -13.63 -7.66 -5.92
N GLY A 121 -14.82 -8.25 -6.03
CA GLY A 121 -16.05 -7.67 -5.51
C GLY A 121 -16.17 -7.87 -4.00
N ALA A 122 -16.70 -6.87 -3.31
CA ALA A 122 -17.07 -6.91 -1.91
C ALA A 122 -18.50 -6.39 -1.74
N ALA A 123 -19.25 -6.94 -0.78
CA ALA A 123 -20.62 -6.49 -0.54
C ALA A 123 -20.66 -5.06 0.01
N THR A 124 -19.80 -4.75 0.95
CA THR A 124 -19.66 -3.43 1.57
C THR A 124 -18.22 -3.19 2.01
N LEU A 125 -17.84 -1.94 2.13
CA LEU A 125 -16.58 -1.51 2.69
C LEU A 125 -16.81 -0.48 3.82
N LEU A 126 -15.83 -0.35 4.70
CA LEU A 126 -15.88 0.63 5.76
C LEU A 126 -16.00 2.05 5.20
N ARG A 127 -16.52 2.98 6.01
CA ARG A 127 -16.63 4.41 5.69
C ARG A 127 -17.48 4.73 4.45
N GLY A 128 -18.28 3.78 3.97
CA GLY A 128 -19.05 3.94 2.74
C GLY A 128 -18.22 3.95 1.46
N GLY A 129 -16.97 3.46 1.52
CA GLY A 129 -16.07 3.42 0.37
C GLY A 129 -16.52 2.47 -0.73
N HIS A 130 -16.18 2.80 -1.97
CA HIS A 130 -16.33 1.90 -3.11
C HIS A 130 -15.09 1.03 -3.31
N PHE A 131 -13.93 1.47 -2.79
CA PHE A 131 -12.67 0.77 -2.97
C PHE A 131 -11.89 0.66 -1.66
N GLU A 132 -11.22 -0.48 -1.51
CA GLU A 132 -10.17 -0.67 -0.52
C GLU A 132 -8.95 -1.27 -1.22
N LEU A 133 -7.77 -0.71 -0.97
CA LEU A 133 -6.52 -1.14 -1.57
C LEU A 133 -5.54 -1.60 -0.51
N GLN A 134 -5.04 -2.82 -0.66
CA GLN A 134 -3.95 -3.41 0.10
C GLN A 134 -2.79 -3.70 -0.85
N ALA A 135 -1.53 -3.61 -0.38
CA ALA A 135 -0.40 -3.76 -1.28
C ALA A 135 0.87 -4.24 -0.58
N ILE A 136 1.79 -4.75 -1.39
CA ILE A 136 3.16 -5.08 -1.02
C ILE A 136 4.10 -4.30 -1.94
N ALA A 137 5.10 -3.63 -1.35
CA ALA A 137 6.17 -2.96 -2.08
C ALA A 137 7.53 -3.53 -1.68
N VAL A 138 8.47 -3.55 -2.61
CA VAL A 138 9.84 -3.98 -2.37
C VAL A 138 10.79 -2.89 -2.87
N ARG A 139 11.67 -2.43 -1.98
CA ARG A 139 12.68 -1.43 -2.32
C ARG A 139 13.67 -2.01 -3.33
N LYS A 140 13.94 -1.26 -4.38
CA LYS A 140 14.99 -1.57 -5.36
C LYS A 140 16.39 -1.41 -4.79
#